data_a6014837637b5515fde97c55e69f2041
#
_entry.id   a6014837637b5515fde97c55e69f2041
#
_cell.length_a   1.000
_cell.length_b   1.000
_cell.length_c   1.000
_cell.angle_alpha   90.00
_cell.angle_beta   90.00
_cell.angle_gamma   90.00
#
_symmetry.space_group_name_H-M   'P 1'
#
loop_
_entity.id
_entity.type
_entity.pdbx_description
1 polymer ?
#
loop_
_entity_poly.entity_id
_entity_poly.type
_entity_poly.pdbx_seq_one_letter_code
_entity_poly.pdbx_strand_id
1 'polypeptide(L)'
;VPDRVMFVQLKTGHDTDKGPAWISHVRFSKSWQTAYWHGKTLRRGRGMSDANFYDVDTDEEYWISGPHRDRADTRYSGMRPEIDDDVRQAYEAFLRGDPLPGREHG
;
A
#
# COMPACT_ATOMS: atom_id res chain seq x y z
N VAL A 1 -4.64 11.99 12.34
CA VAL A 1 -4.67 11.35 11.02
C VAL A 1 -3.78 10.12 11.07
N PRO A 2 -4.30 8.91 10.86
CA PRO A 2 -3.49 7.70 10.93
C PRO A 2 -2.44 7.62 9.82
N ASP A 3 -1.21 7.30 10.21
CA ASP A 3 -0.11 7.05 9.30
C ASP A 3 0.30 5.60 9.42
N ARG A 4 0.49 4.91 8.29
CA ARG A 4 0.84 3.50 8.29
C ARG A 4 1.80 3.15 7.18
N VAL A 5 2.63 2.13 7.43
CA VAL A 5 3.43 1.49 6.38
C VAL A 5 2.51 0.49 5.69
N MET A 6 2.33 0.65 4.38
CA MET A 6 1.37 -0.14 3.61
C MET A 6 2.02 -0.68 2.34
N PHE A 7 1.41 -1.74 1.81
CA PHE A 7 1.67 -2.22 0.46
C PHE A 7 0.72 -1.49 -0.49
N VAL A 8 1.27 -0.88 -1.55
CA VAL A 8 0.51 -0.13 -2.54
C VAL A 8 0.86 -0.67 -3.92
N GLN A 9 -0.14 -1.00 -4.74
CA GLN A 9 0.08 -1.48 -6.09
C GLN A 9 -0.81 -0.76 -7.08
N LEU A 10 -0.21 -0.27 -8.18
CA LEU A 10 -0.95 0.31 -9.29
C LEU A 10 -1.61 -0.80 -10.09
N LYS A 11 -2.91 -0.66 -10.35
CA LYS A 11 -3.69 -1.67 -11.07
C LYS A 11 -4.03 -1.24 -12.49
N THR A 12 -4.23 0.06 -12.72
CA THR A 12 -4.62 0.57 -14.04
C THR A 12 -3.55 0.31 -15.09
N GLY A 13 -3.94 -0.29 -16.19
CA GLY A 13 -3.03 -0.53 -17.31
C GLY A 13 -2.15 -1.76 -17.16
N HIS A 14 -2.36 -2.55 -16.11
CA HIS A 14 -1.56 -3.73 -15.83
C HIS A 14 -2.46 -4.94 -15.59
N ASP A 15 -1.94 -6.12 -15.89
CA ASP A 15 -2.59 -7.35 -15.46
C ASP A 15 -2.59 -7.43 -13.94
N THR A 16 -3.53 -8.17 -13.40
CA THR A 16 -3.63 -8.40 -11.95
C THR A 16 -2.27 -8.84 -11.41
N ASP A 17 -1.81 -8.17 -10.36
CA ASP A 17 -0.57 -8.47 -9.63
C ASP A 17 0.72 -8.20 -10.41
N LYS A 18 0.66 -7.60 -11.60
CA LYS A 18 1.85 -7.31 -12.40
C LYS A 18 2.23 -5.84 -12.44
N GLY A 19 1.41 -4.95 -11.91
CA GLY A 19 1.72 -3.54 -11.89
C GLY A 19 2.82 -3.21 -10.87
N PRO A 20 3.42 -2.01 -11.00
CA PRO A 20 4.40 -1.58 -10.01
C PRO A 20 3.80 -1.53 -8.61
N ALA A 21 4.59 -1.89 -7.62
CA ALA A 21 4.15 -1.94 -6.24
C ALA A 21 5.19 -1.33 -5.32
N TRP A 22 4.75 -0.87 -4.15
CA TRP A 22 5.61 -0.20 -3.18
C TRP A 22 5.27 -0.66 -1.77
N ILE A 23 6.28 -0.69 -0.92
CA ILE A 23 6.11 -0.63 0.54
C ILE A 23 6.40 0.81 0.91
N SER A 24 5.39 1.51 1.41
CA SER A 24 5.44 2.95 1.50
C SER A 24 4.63 3.47 2.68
N HIS A 25 4.93 4.68 3.07
CA HIS A 25 4.19 5.39 4.10
C HIS A 25 2.92 5.97 3.48
N VAL A 26 1.76 5.62 4.03
CA VAL A 26 0.47 6.10 3.58
C VAL A 26 -0.23 6.78 4.75
N ARG A 27 -0.73 7.99 4.50
CA ARG A 27 -1.47 8.75 5.50
C ARG A 27 -2.96 8.69 5.19
N PHE A 28 -3.76 8.30 6.17
CA PHE A 28 -5.20 8.16 5.98
C PHE A 28 -5.97 9.28 6.66
N SER A 29 -7.14 9.64 6.11
CA SER A 29 -8.08 10.51 6.79
C SER A 29 -8.69 9.76 7.99
N LYS A 30 -9.35 10.52 8.90
CA LYS A 30 -9.96 9.91 10.09
C LYS A 30 -10.96 8.81 9.75
N SER A 31 -11.68 8.96 8.65
CA SER A 31 -12.69 7.98 8.24
C SER A 31 -12.10 6.82 7.45
N TRP A 32 -10.81 6.86 7.13
CA TRP A 32 -10.13 5.87 6.28
C TRP A 32 -10.64 5.85 4.84
N GLN A 33 -11.37 6.88 4.43
CA GLN A 33 -11.91 6.97 3.08
C GLN A 33 -10.95 7.63 2.11
N THR A 34 -9.94 8.35 2.60
CA THR A 34 -8.97 9.05 1.79
C THR A 34 -7.57 8.65 2.23
N ALA A 35 -6.70 8.42 1.26
CA ALA A 35 -5.28 8.12 1.50
C ALA A 35 -4.41 9.13 0.77
N TYR A 36 -3.33 9.56 1.42
CA TYR A 36 -2.36 10.48 0.85
C TYR A 36 -1.04 9.72 0.69
N TRP A 37 -0.54 9.64 -0.53
CA TRP A 37 0.62 8.82 -0.84
C TRP A 37 1.36 9.38 -2.05
N HIS A 38 2.67 9.56 -1.96
CA HIS A 38 3.52 10.07 -3.05
C HIS A 38 2.96 11.34 -3.69
N GLY A 39 2.45 12.26 -2.86
CA GLY A 39 1.87 13.51 -3.36
C GLY A 39 0.52 13.36 -4.03
N LYS A 40 -0.07 12.18 -3.99
CA LYS A 40 -1.37 11.88 -4.60
C LYS A 40 -2.46 11.81 -3.55
N THR A 41 -3.68 12.17 -3.93
CA THR A 41 -4.86 11.97 -3.10
C THR A 41 -5.67 10.81 -3.68
N LEU A 42 -5.82 9.76 -2.89
CA LEU A 42 -6.53 8.55 -3.30
C LEU A 42 -7.79 8.43 -2.45
N ARG A 43 -8.89 8.01 -3.07
CA ARG A 43 -10.14 7.79 -2.35
C ARG A 43 -10.55 6.33 -2.44
N ARG A 44 -11.18 5.85 -1.37
CA ARG A 44 -11.73 4.49 -1.34
C ARG A 44 -12.95 4.42 -2.24
N GLY A 45 -13.03 3.37 -3.04
CA GLY A 45 -14.21 3.17 -3.87
C GLY A 45 -13.93 2.50 -5.18
N ARG A 46 -14.82 2.73 -6.13
CA ARG A 46 -14.86 2.19 -7.48
C ARG A 46 -15.29 0.73 -7.57
N GLY A 47 -15.32 -0.03 -6.47
CA GLY A 47 -15.87 -1.38 -6.46
C GLY A 47 -15.21 -2.37 -7.41
N MET A 48 -14.01 -2.08 -7.89
CA MET A 48 -13.26 -3.02 -8.72
C MET A 48 -12.70 -4.14 -7.86
N SER A 49 -12.70 -5.35 -8.38
CA SER A 49 -12.24 -6.50 -7.62
C SER A 49 -10.75 -6.44 -7.27
N ASP A 50 -9.98 -5.73 -8.09
CA ASP A 50 -8.52 -5.67 -7.94
C ASP A 50 -8.03 -4.40 -7.26
N ALA A 51 -8.92 -3.42 -7.01
CA ALA A 51 -8.53 -2.13 -6.48
C ALA A 51 -9.49 -1.69 -5.39
N ASN A 52 -8.96 -1.00 -4.38
CA ASN A 52 -9.78 -0.46 -3.30
C ASN A 52 -9.67 1.05 -3.16
N PHE A 53 -8.81 1.68 -3.96
CA PHE A 53 -8.63 3.13 -3.99
C PHE A 53 -8.44 3.61 -5.42
N TYR A 54 -8.70 4.89 -5.65
CA TYR A 54 -8.43 5.51 -6.95
C TYR A 54 -7.87 6.92 -6.75
N ASP A 55 -7.02 7.35 -7.69
CA ASP A 55 -6.44 8.69 -7.69
C ASP A 55 -7.50 9.67 -8.16
N VAL A 56 -7.82 10.70 -7.36
CA VAL A 56 -8.88 11.66 -7.70
C VAL A 56 -8.51 12.55 -8.88
N ASP A 57 -7.23 12.68 -9.20
CA ASP A 57 -6.78 13.53 -10.30
C ASP A 57 -6.61 12.79 -11.62
N THR A 58 -6.16 11.54 -11.58
CA THR A 58 -5.83 10.77 -12.78
C THR A 58 -6.79 9.61 -13.04
N ASP A 59 -7.61 9.27 -12.07
CA ASP A 59 -8.53 8.12 -12.12
C ASP A 59 -7.81 6.77 -12.15
N GLU A 60 -6.51 6.74 -11.93
CA GLU A 60 -5.78 5.49 -11.79
C GLU A 60 -6.24 4.73 -10.56
N GLU A 61 -6.27 3.41 -10.66
CA GLU A 61 -6.74 2.57 -9.57
C GLU A 61 -5.58 1.89 -8.86
N TYR A 62 -5.71 1.77 -7.53
CA TYR A 62 -4.65 1.23 -6.67
C TYR A 62 -5.23 0.22 -5.69
N TRP A 63 -4.40 -0.74 -5.31
CA TRP A 63 -4.67 -1.64 -4.20
C TRP A 63 -3.78 -1.24 -3.03
N ILE A 64 -4.37 -0.99 -1.87
CA ILE A 64 -3.64 -0.66 -0.65
C ILE A 64 -4.03 -1.65 0.44
N SER A 65 -3.04 -2.31 1.03
CA SER A 65 -3.26 -3.27 2.11
C SER A 65 -2.08 -3.27 3.07
N GLY A 66 -2.25 -3.92 4.21
CA GLY A 66 -1.15 -4.12 5.13
C GLY A 66 -0.12 -5.08 4.54
N PRO A 67 1.18 -4.84 4.74
CA PRO A 67 2.20 -5.76 4.26
C PRO A 67 2.14 -7.10 5.01
N HIS A 68 2.61 -8.16 4.36
CA HIS A 68 2.67 -9.50 4.95
C HIS A 68 4.12 -9.88 5.24
N ARG A 69 4.34 -10.54 6.41
CA ARG A 69 5.68 -10.95 6.83
C ARG A 69 6.29 -12.00 5.94
N ASP A 70 5.47 -12.85 5.34
CA ASP A 70 5.93 -13.90 4.44
C ASP A 70 6.19 -13.39 3.03
N ARG A 71 6.11 -12.06 2.82
CA ARG A 71 6.30 -11.42 1.52
C ARG A 71 5.30 -11.90 0.47
N ALA A 72 4.12 -12.31 0.91
CA ALA A 72 3.09 -12.85 0.03
C ALA A 72 2.37 -11.76 -0.78
N ASP A 73 2.70 -10.48 -0.57
CA ASP A 73 2.03 -9.36 -1.22
C ASP A 73 2.10 -9.46 -2.75
N THR A 74 3.21 -9.99 -3.27
CA THR A 74 3.42 -10.10 -4.72
C THR A 74 3.66 -11.54 -5.16
N ARG A 75 3.18 -12.51 -4.40
CA ARG A 75 3.50 -13.93 -4.66
C ARG A 75 3.08 -14.44 -6.04
N TYR A 76 2.03 -13.87 -6.62
CA TYR A 76 1.52 -14.34 -7.91
C TYR A 76 2.26 -13.73 -9.09
N SER A 77 2.89 -12.59 -8.90
CA SER A 77 3.59 -11.90 -9.98
C SER A 77 5.08 -12.20 -10.01
N GLY A 78 5.63 -12.70 -8.91
CA GLY A 78 7.06 -12.87 -8.77
C GLY A 78 7.83 -11.56 -8.67
N MET A 79 7.14 -10.42 -8.69
CA MET A 79 7.77 -9.11 -8.58
C MET A 79 7.93 -8.74 -7.12
N ARG A 80 8.97 -7.94 -6.84
CA ARG A 80 9.18 -7.41 -5.50
C ARG A 80 8.75 -5.96 -5.46
N PRO A 81 8.04 -5.54 -4.40
CA PRO A 81 7.68 -4.14 -4.27
C PRO A 81 8.93 -3.29 -4.04
N GLU A 82 8.89 -2.07 -4.54
CA GLU A 82 9.91 -1.09 -4.22
C GLU A 82 9.67 -0.60 -2.80
N ILE A 83 10.74 -0.54 -1.99
CA ILE A 83 10.62 -0.14 -0.60
C ILE A 83 11.12 1.29 -0.49
N ASP A 84 10.23 2.21 -0.09
CA ASP A 84 10.60 3.61 0.09
C ASP A 84 11.64 3.73 1.22
N ASP A 85 12.60 4.61 1.04
CA ASP A 85 13.72 4.74 1.98
C ASP A 85 13.25 5.09 3.39
N ASP A 86 12.22 5.90 3.52
CA ASP A 86 11.73 6.35 4.81
C ASP A 86 11.04 5.24 5.62
N VAL A 87 10.69 4.14 4.99
CA VAL A 87 10.05 3.01 5.69
C VAL A 87 10.89 1.74 5.68
N ARG A 88 12.06 1.77 5.04
CA ARG A 88 12.88 0.56 4.87
C ARG A 88 13.25 -0.09 6.19
N GLN A 89 13.71 0.70 7.14
CA GLN A 89 14.13 0.17 8.44
C GLN A 89 12.95 -0.46 9.20
N ALA A 90 11.82 0.22 9.20
CA ALA A 90 10.61 -0.27 9.86
C ALA A 90 10.11 -1.56 9.19
N TYR A 91 10.15 -1.61 7.86
CA TYR A 91 9.70 -2.79 7.13
C TYR A 91 10.62 -3.98 7.38
N GLU A 92 11.93 -3.77 7.40
CA GLU A 92 12.88 -4.84 7.68
C GLU A 92 12.69 -5.38 9.10
N ALA A 93 12.46 -4.50 10.07
CA ALA A 93 12.14 -4.93 11.43
C ALA A 93 10.84 -5.72 11.49
N PHE A 94 9.85 -5.31 10.72
CA PHE A 94 8.58 -6.03 10.60
C PHE A 94 8.80 -7.45 10.08
N LEU A 95 9.64 -7.61 9.07
CA LEU A 95 9.94 -8.95 8.53
C LEU A 95 10.63 -9.85 9.56
N ARG A 96 11.32 -9.26 10.54
CA ARG A 96 11.96 -10.02 11.63
C ARG A 96 11.02 -10.33 12.80
N GLY A 97 9.79 -9.83 12.75
CA GLY A 97 8.78 -10.11 13.76
C GLY A 97 8.31 -8.93 14.58
N ASP A 98 8.88 -7.74 14.37
CA ASP A 98 8.47 -6.54 15.09
C ASP A 98 7.18 -5.96 14.53
N PRO A 99 6.35 -5.27 15.33
CA PRO A 99 5.17 -4.59 14.80
C PRO A 99 5.56 -3.39 13.96
N LEU A 100 4.73 -3.07 12.97
CA LEU A 100 4.89 -1.84 12.20
C LEU A 100 4.50 -0.63 13.04
N PRO A 101 5.12 0.54 12.77
CA PRO A 101 4.71 1.78 13.44
C PRO A 101 3.21 2.03 13.26
N GLY A 102 2.55 2.44 14.34
CA GLY A 102 1.11 2.67 14.36
C GLY A 102 0.27 1.42 14.58
N ARG A 103 0.92 0.25 14.72
CA ARG A 103 0.23 -1.03 14.91
C ARG A 103 0.77 -1.80 16.10
N GLU A 104 1.40 -1.12 17.04
CA GLU A 104 2.06 -1.77 18.18
C GLU A 104 1.08 -2.50 19.08
N HIS A 105 -0.19 -2.14 19.01
CA HIS A 105 -1.23 -2.74 19.86
C HIS A 105 -2.20 -3.63 19.10
N GLY A 106 -1.87 -4.01 17.86
CA GLY A 106 -2.82 -4.86 17.16
C GLY A 106 -2.64 -5.00 15.69
#